data_04ad446fa494c83c5ef4c5a9383be68a
#
_entry.id   04ad446fa494c83c5ef4c5a9383be68a
#
_cell.length_a   1.000
_cell.length_b   1.000
_cell.length_c   1.000
_cell.angle_alpha   90.00
_cell.angle_beta   90.00
_cell.angle_gamma   90.00
#
_symmetry.space_group_name_H-M   'P 1'
#
loop_
_entity.id
_entity.type
_entity.pdbx_description
1 polymer ?
#
loop_
_entity_poly.entity_id
_entity_poly.type
_entity_poly.pdbx_seq_one_letter_code
_entity_poly.pdbx_strand_id
1 'polypeptide(L)'
;DFYGLDKTPIEVEIEYAGQIVKAVMTNKSLYTNVAIQKTGYAEVMPDQNIRYSFSGIANNSTTSLTSFYWRDTLPVEAVRLAKITTGTYNAAGNYKIVYKTNLSGSEYRVLADSLNTQQNYVLDASPVALRLASNEYVTEVMFVFGVVPANFRQVETPMIDCSVVSWAKGGSQFVNQADVGGVYDGQWIMATSRWVTKVYAPSKPLPR
;
A
#
# COMPACT_ATOMS: atom_id res chain seq x y z
N ASP A 1 -8.12 -22.66 20.33
CA ASP A 1 -8.88 -21.40 20.23
C ASP A 1 -8.69 -20.57 21.48
N PHE A 2 -7.67 -19.69 21.49
CA PHE A 2 -7.42 -18.74 22.58
C PHE A 2 -7.94 -17.34 22.25
N TYR A 3 -9.06 -17.25 21.57
CA TYR A 3 -9.74 -16.00 21.32
C TYR A 3 -10.57 -15.61 22.54
N GLY A 4 -10.15 -14.57 23.26
CA GLY A 4 -10.96 -13.91 24.26
C GLY A 4 -10.53 -14.08 25.72
N LEU A 5 -9.27 -14.39 25.98
CA LEU A 5 -8.76 -14.30 27.34
C LEU A 5 -8.51 -12.82 27.70
N ASP A 6 -9.23 -12.41 28.72
CA ASP A 6 -9.09 -11.14 29.42
C ASP A 6 -7.61 -10.83 29.72
N LYS A 7 -7.25 -9.54 29.67
CA LYS A 7 -5.90 -9.03 29.95
C LYS A 7 -5.49 -9.19 31.42
N THR A 8 -6.08 -10.11 32.14
CA THR A 8 -5.78 -10.37 33.54
C THR A 8 -4.37 -10.93 33.66
N PRO A 9 -3.47 -10.28 34.41
CA PRO A 9 -2.13 -10.84 34.65
C PRO A 9 -2.23 -12.18 35.34
N ILE A 10 -1.49 -13.17 34.84
CA ILE A 10 -1.33 -14.47 35.52
C ILE A 10 -0.13 -14.35 36.45
N GLU A 11 -0.37 -14.46 37.75
CA GLU A 11 0.70 -14.55 38.72
C GLU A 11 1.12 -16.02 38.84
N VAL A 12 2.40 -16.30 38.63
CA VAL A 12 3.00 -17.58 38.84
C VAL A 12 3.94 -17.49 40.03
N GLU A 13 3.67 -18.28 41.06
CA GLU A 13 4.53 -18.38 42.25
C GLU A 13 5.31 -19.68 42.18
N ILE A 14 6.65 -19.59 42.19
CA ILE A 14 7.54 -20.74 42.18
C ILE A 14 8.36 -20.71 43.45
N GLU A 15 8.24 -21.77 44.28
CA GLU A 15 9.09 -21.98 45.46
C GLU A 15 10.28 -22.86 45.07
N TYR A 16 11.48 -22.34 45.26
CA TYR A 16 12.73 -23.07 45.07
C TYR A 16 13.69 -22.77 46.22
N ALA A 17 14.19 -23.85 46.89
CA ALA A 17 15.15 -23.75 47.99
C ALA A 17 14.72 -22.76 49.11
N GLY A 18 13.43 -22.72 49.45
CA GLY A 18 12.88 -21.82 50.47
C GLY A 18 12.75 -20.38 50.08
N GLN A 19 12.96 -20.06 48.78
CA GLN A 19 12.69 -18.73 48.22
C GLN A 19 11.48 -18.76 47.29
N ILE A 20 10.59 -17.81 47.50
CA ILE A 20 9.42 -17.63 46.66
C ILE A 20 9.75 -16.58 45.57
N VAL A 21 9.70 -16.99 44.31
CA VAL A 21 9.84 -16.09 43.15
C VAL A 21 8.48 -15.90 42.52
N LYS A 22 8.02 -14.66 42.49
CA LYS A 22 6.77 -14.26 41.82
C LYS A 22 7.08 -13.75 40.43
N ALA A 23 6.48 -14.35 39.42
CA ALA A 23 6.52 -13.85 38.06
C ALA A 23 5.12 -13.45 37.62
N VAL A 24 4.97 -12.23 37.15
CA VAL A 24 3.71 -11.73 36.55
C VAL A 24 3.81 -11.90 35.03
N MET A 25 3.01 -12.81 34.49
CA MET A 25 2.88 -12.98 33.04
C MET A 25 1.68 -12.16 32.54
N THR A 26 1.95 -11.13 31.78
CA THR A 26 0.90 -10.41 31.05
C THR A 26 0.65 -11.13 29.73
N ASN A 27 -0.54 -11.68 29.58
CA ASN A 27 -0.96 -12.25 28.30
C ASN A 27 -1.30 -11.10 27.35
N LYS A 28 -0.41 -10.77 26.40
CA LYS A 28 -0.75 -9.89 25.28
C LYS A 28 -1.60 -10.70 24.31
N SER A 29 -2.89 -10.36 24.23
CA SER A 29 -3.75 -10.96 23.22
C SER A 29 -3.15 -10.71 21.83
N LEU A 30 -2.99 -11.77 21.06
CA LEU A 30 -2.57 -11.68 19.67
C LEU A 30 -3.67 -11.00 18.86
N TYR A 31 -3.30 -9.93 18.18
CA TYR A 31 -4.18 -9.21 17.27
C TYR A 31 -3.44 -8.98 15.94
N THR A 32 -4.10 -9.28 14.83
CA THR A 32 -3.57 -9.07 13.50
C THR A 32 -4.49 -8.16 12.69
N ASN A 33 -3.92 -7.10 12.14
CA ASN A 33 -4.62 -6.16 11.28
C ASN A 33 -3.60 -5.38 10.43
N VAL A 34 -3.96 -5.09 9.22
CA VAL A 34 -3.25 -4.18 8.33
C VAL A 34 -4.21 -3.11 7.82
N ALA A 35 -3.70 -1.95 7.44
CA ALA A 35 -4.51 -0.84 6.98
C ALA A 35 -3.86 -0.10 5.82
N ILE A 36 -4.69 0.44 4.96
CA ILE A 36 -4.34 1.37 3.90
C ILE A 36 -5.55 2.24 3.59
N GLN A 37 -5.33 3.52 3.33
CA GLN A 37 -6.34 4.44 2.84
C GLN A 37 -5.81 5.18 1.61
N LYS A 38 -6.62 5.21 0.57
CA LYS A 38 -6.30 5.85 -0.70
C LYS A 38 -7.22 7.04 -0.93
N THR A 39 -6.65 8.13 -1.42
CA THR A 39 -7.38 9.31 -1.88
C THR A 39 -6.88 9.76 -3.25
N GLY A 40 -7.70 10.48 -3.98
CA GLY A 40 -7.39 11.00 -5.31
C GLY A 40 -8.29 12.18 -5.65
N TYR A 41 -8.43 12.46 -6.93
CA TYR A 41 -9.31 13.53 -7.43
C TYR A 41 -10.73 13.00 -7.65
N ALA A 42 -11.73 13.79 -7.30
CA ALA A 42 -13.13 13.44 -7.53
C ALA A 42 -13.48 13.50 -9.05
N GLU A 43 -12.90 14.47 -9.76
CA GLU A 43 -13.16 14.68 -11.18
C GLU A 43 -11.88 15.13 -11.90
N VAL A 44 -11.70 14.67 -13.13
CA VAL A 44 -10.54 14.99 -13.98
C VAL A 44 -10.98 15.23 -15.42
N MET A 45 -10.08 15.88 -16.17
CA MET A 45 -10.18 16.04 -17.62
C MET A 45 -9.17 15.12 -18.33
N PRO A 46 -9.40 14.75 -19.61
CA PRO A 46 -8.37 14.14 -20.43
C PRO A 46 -7.07 14.95 -20.42
N ASP A 47 -5.93 14.27 -20.51
CA ASP A 47 -4.58 14.85 -20.48
C ASP A 47 -4.16 15.54 -19.17
N GLN A 48 -5.03 15.57 -18.17
CA GLN A 48 -4.72 16.12 -16.86
C GLN A 48 -3.79 15.19 -16.07
N ASN A 49 -2.91 15.77 -15.25
CA ASN A 49 -2.21 15.02 -14.23
C ASN A 49 -3.12 14.74 -13.04
N ILE A 50 -3.04 13.52 -12.51
CA ILE A 50 -3.77 13.08 -11.32
C ILE A 50 -2.79 12.51 -10.31
N ARG A 51 -2.99 12.85 -9.03
CA ARG A 51 -2.21 12.31 -7.92
C ARG A 51 -3.07 11.48 -7.00
N TYR A 52 -2.61 10.28 -6.74
CA TYR A 52 -3.12 9.43 -5.67
C TYR A 52 -2.22 9.54 -4.44
N SER A 53 -2.83 9.71 -3.29
CA SER A 53 -2.13 9.76 -2.00
C SER A 53 -2.54 8.57 -1.13
N PHE A 54 -1.58 8.00 -0.43
CA PHE A 54 -1.79 6.81 0.40
C PHE A 54 -1.52 7.15 1.85
N SER A 55 -2.51 6.95 2.70
CA SER A 55 -2.42 7.22 4.13
C SER A 55 -2.74 5.97 4.94
N GLY A 56 -2.34 5.97 6.20
CA GLY A 56 -2.66 4.88 7.11
C GLY A 56 -2.10 3.52 6.70
N ILE A 57 -1.05 3.47 5.86
CA ILE A 57 -0.36 2.22 5.56
C ILE A 57 0.30 1.73 6.83
N ALA A 58 -0.16 0.59 7.35
CA ALA A 58 0.29 0.09 8.64
C ALA A 58 0.14 -1.42 8.82
N ASN A 59 1.07 -1.96 9.58
CA ASN A 59 0.87 -3.18 10.34
C ASN A 59 0.36 -2.79 11.73
N ASN A 60 -0.94 -2.80 11.93
CA ASN A 60 -1.57 -2.51 13.23
C ASN A 60 -1.63 -3.75 14.14
N SER A 61 -0.93 -4.80 13.79
CA SER A 61 -0.86 -6.03 14.56
C SER A 61 0.00 -5.86 15.81
N THR A 62 -0.24 -6.69 16.80
CA THR A 62 0.62 -6.80 18.01
C THR A 62 1.87 -7.63 17.78
N THR A 63 2.09 -8.10 16.55
CA THR A 63 3.21 -8.95 16.13
C THR A 63 3.80 -8.48 14.81
N SER A 64 5.01 -8.93 14.52
CA SER A 64 5.63 -8.78 13.22
C SER A 64 4.84 -9.54 12.15
N LEU A 65 4.87 -9.03 10.92
CA LEU A 65 4.37 -9.73 9.75
C LEU A 65 5.51 -9.99 8.77
N THR A 66 5.46 -11.10 8.08
CA THR A 66 6.36 -11.42 6.97
C THR A 66 5.70 -11.09 5.64
N SER A 67 6.49 -10.99 4.56
CA SER A 67 5.99 -10.70 3.21
C SER A 67 5.09 -9.46 3.14
N PHE A 68 5.35 -8.46 3.97
CA PHE A 68 4.57 -7.22 3.99
C PHE A 68 4.76 -6.43 2.71
N TYR A 69 3.65 -5.98 2.13
CA TYR A 69 3.62 -5.17 0.92
C TYR A 69 2.45 -4.20 0.95
N TRP A 70 2.51 -3.17 0.12
CA TRP A 70 1.33 -2.47 -0.35
C TRP A 70 1.41 -2.26 -1.87
N ARG A 71 0.26 -2.24 -2.53
CA ARG A 71 0.15 -2.26 -3.98
C ARG A 71 -0.94 -1.31 -4.46
N ASP A 72 -0.67 -0.66 -5.59
CA ASP A 72 -1.64 0.13 -6.33
C ASP A 72 -1.92 -0.52 -7.68
N THR A 73 -3.18 -0.87 -7.93
CA THR A 73 -3.64 -1.41 -9.21
C THR A 73 -4.27 -0.29 -10.01
N LEU A 74 -3.58 0.13 -11.07
CA LEU A 74 -3.94 1.30 -11.86
C LEU A 74 -5.16 1.04 -12.75
N PRO A 75 -6.11 1.99 -12.86
CA PRO A 75 -7.20 1.95 -13.83
C PRO A 75 -6.68 2.29 -15.23
N VAL A 76 -6.14 1.28 -15.92
CA VAL A 76 -5.39 1.45 -17.18
C VAL A 76 -6.22 1.94 -18.35
N GLU A 77 -7.56 1.85 -18.27
CA GLU A 77 -8.49 2.44 -19.21
C GLU A 77 -8.48 3.98 -19.18
N ALA A 78 -7.96 4.57 -18.09
CA ALA A 78 -8.03 6.00 -17.84
C ALA A 78 -6.68 6.67 -17.54
N VAL A 79 -5.69 5.96 -17.00
CA VAL A 79 -4.44 6.59 -16.53
C VAL A 79 -3.18 5.86 -16.97
N ARG A 80 -2.08 6.60 -16.99
CA ARG A 80 -0.71 6.09 -17.21
C ARG A 80 0.20 6.59 -16.11
N LEU A 81 1.01 5.68 -15.56
CA LEU A 81 2.00 5.99 -14.51
C LEU A 81 3.02 7.01 -15.00
N ALA A 82 3.35 7.98 -14.17
CA ALA A 82 4.34 9.00 -14.46
C ALA A 82 5.44 9.10 -13.41
N LYS A 83 5.08 9.13 -12.13
CA LYS A 83 6.03 9.41 -11.05
C LYS A 83 5.58 8.75 -9.74
N ILE A 84 6.53 8.34 -8.92
CA ILE A 84 6.30 7.76 -7.59
C ILE A 84 7.06 8.57 -6.56
N THR A 85 6.36 9.00 -5.50
CA THR A 85 6.94 9.54 -4.28
C THR A 85 6.79 8.48 -3.20
N THR A 86 7.90 8.03 -2.62
CA THR A 86 7.87 6.80 -1.82
C THR A 86 7.35 6.98 -0.40
N GLY A 87 7.39 8.21 0.12
CA GLY A 87 7.15 8.45 1.53
C GLY A 87 8.24 7.89 2.42
N THR A 88 8.01 7.92 3.71
CA THR A 88 8.89 7.34 4.74
C THR A 88 8.09 6.51 5.73
N TYR A 89 8.79 5.65 6.47
CA TYR A 89 8.22 4.69 7.41
C TYR A 89 8.93 4.77 8.76
N ASN A 90 8.26 4.35 9.82
CA ASN A 90 8.73 4.54 11.19
C ASN A 90 9.78 3.53 11.67
N ALA A 91 10.12 2.51 10.89
CA ALA A 91 11.15 1.54 11.23
C ALA A 91 12.23 1.52 10.15
N ALA A 92 13.49 1.44 10.57
CA ALA A 92 14.62 1.31 9.68
C ALA A 92 14.59 -0.03 8.93
N GLY A 93 14.93 0.00 7.67
CA GLY A 93 14.98 -1.18 6.80
C GLY A 93 15.11 -0.80 5.34
N ASN A 94 15.15 -1.82 4.51
CA ASN A 94 15.19 -1.67 3.07
C ASN A 94 13.97 -2.32 2.43
N TYR A 95 13.55 -1.79 1.29
CA TYR A 95 12.46 -2.34 0.49
C TYR A 95 12.75 -2.12 -0.99
N LYS A 96 11.95 -2.73 -1.82
CA LYS A 96 11.99 -2.54 -3.28
C LYS A 96 10.63 -2.19 -3.81
N ILE A 97 10.61 -1.54 -4.97
CA ILE A 97 9.40 -1.29 -5.75
C ILE A 97 9.48 -2.11 -7.02
N VAL A 98 8.43 -2.87 -7.27
CA VAL A 98 8.26 -3.69 -8.46
C VAL A 98 6.98 -3.29 -9.19
N TYR A 99 6.88 -3.64 -10.47
CA TYR A 99 5.71 -3.32 -11.28
C TYR A 99 5.42 -4.41 -12.30
N LYS A 100 4.18 -4.45 -12.75
CA LYS A 100 3.74 -5.23 -13.90
C LYS A 100 3.29 -4.31 -15.02
N THR A 101 3.35 -4.84 -16.24
CA THR A 101 2.80 -4.19 -17.43
C THR A 101 1.79 -5.11 -18.11
N ASN A 102 1.05 -4.57 -19.07
CA ASN A 102 0.16 -5.38 -19.91
C ASN A 102 0.89 -6.43 -20.74
N LEU A 103 2.21 -6.33 -20.91
CA LEU A 103 3.04 -7.27 -21.66
C LEU A 103 3.88 -8.19 -20.79
N SER A 104 4.01 -7.93 -19.50
CA SER A 104 4.85 -8.73 -18.60
C SER A 104 4.18 -10.00 -18.05
N GLY A 105 2.89 -10.19 -18.32
CA GLY A 105 2.13 -11.31 -17.77
C GLY A 105 2.06 -11.27 -16.24
N SER A 106 2.40 -12.39 -15.60
CA SER A 106 2.45 -12.47 -14.12
C SER A 106 3.78 -12.02 -13.52
N GLU A 107 4.78 -11.73 -14.34
CA GLU A 107 6.12 -11.37 -13.87
C GLU A 107 6.20 -9.91 -13.41
N TYR A 108 6.87 -9.71 -12.29
CA TYR A 108 7.24 -8.39 -11.80
C TYR A 108 8.60 -7.98 -12.31
N ARG A 109 8.72 -6.71 -12.71
CA ARG A 109 9.99 -6.05 -13.02
C ARG A 109 10.37 -5.14 -11.86
N VAL A 110 11.67 -4.98 -11.60
CA VAL A 110 12.15 -4.09 -10.55
C VAL A 110 12.19 -2.66 -11.06
N LEU A 111 11.52 -1.74 -10.36
CA LEU A 111 11.59 -0.31 -10.62
C LEU A 111 12.75 0.31 -9.85
N ALA A 112 12.86 0.01 -8.57
CA ALA A 112 13.93 0.44 -7.68
C ALA A 112 14.17 -0.60 -6.59
N ASP A 113 15.40 -0.81 -6.20
CA ASP A 113 15.81 -1.78 -5.18
C ASP A 113 16.61 -1.12 -4.07
N SER A 114 16.67 -1.80 -2.93
CA SER A 114 17.46 -1.37 -1.76
C SER A 114 17.14 0.05 -1.30
N LEU A 115 15.88 0.44 -1.38
CA LEU A 115 15.40 1.74 -0.91
C LEU A 115 15.37 1.76 0.62
N ASN A 116 15.82 2.86 1.21
CA ASN A 116 15.79 3.07 2.66
C ASN A 116 14.38 3.53 3.09
N THR A 117 13.78 2.83 4.04
CA THR A 117 12.44 3.15 4.57
C THR A 117 12.34 4.55 5.19
N GLN A 118 13.45 5.13 5.63
CA GLN A 118 13.49 6.44 6.29
C GLN A 118 13.86 7.59 5.34
N GLN A 119 14.01 7.30 4.04
CA GLN A 119 14.29 8.29 3.01
C GLN A 119 13.10 8.39 2.04
N ASN A 120 12.68 9.62 1.75
CA ASN A 120 11.65 9.91 0.76
C ASN A 120 12.29 10.09 -0.61
N TYR A 121 11.97 9.21 -1.55
CA TYR A 121 12.47 9.26 -2.92
C TYR A 121 11.38 9.79 -3.85
N VAL A 122 11.79 10.52 -4.87
CA VAL A 122 10.96 10.90 -6.01
C VAL A 122 11.52 10.20 -7.24
N LEU A 123 10.78 9.26 -7.78
CA LEU A 123 11.21 8.37 -8.85
C LEU A 123 10.45 8.67 -10.14
N ASP A 124 11.18 8.92 -11.23
CA ASP A 124 10.58 8.96 -12.56
C ASP A 124 10.15 7.55 -12.97
N ALA A 125 8.86 7.35 -13.14
CA ALA A 125 8.25 6.09 -13.56
C ALA A 125 7.49 6.24 -14.88
N SER A 126 7.89 7.23 -15.70
CA SER A 126 7.36 7.46 -17.04
C SER A 126 7.69 6.29 -17.97
N PRO A 127 6.96 6.13 -19.08
CA PRO A 127 7.27 5.11 -20.08
C PRO A 127 8.71 5.18 -20.59
N VAL A 128 9.26 6.39 -20.73
CA VAL A 128 10.65 6.59 -21.17
C VAL A 128 11.64 6.10 -20.10
N ALA A 129 11.43 6.47 -18.84
CA ALA A 129 12.29 6.06 -17.73
C ALA A 129 12.29 4.54 -17.55
N LEU A 130 11.15 3.89 -17.72
CA LEU A 130 10.98 2.44 -17.61
C LEU A 130 11.30 1.70 -18.92
N ARG A 131 11.65 2.42 -20.00
CA ARG A 131 11.95 1.86 -21.33
C ARG A 131 10.83 0.96 -21.85
N LEU A 132 9.58 1.38 -21.68
CA LEU A 132 8.43 0.63 -22.14
C LEU A 132 8.30 0.70 -23.65
N ALA A 133 7.77 -0.37 -24.25
CA ALA A 133 7.38 -0.37 -25.67
C ALA A 133 6.21 0.60 -25.90
N SER A 134 5.98 0.99 -27.17
CA SER A 134 4.95 1.97 -27.53
C SER A 134 3.52 1.57 -27.14
N ASN A 135 3.26 0.27 -27.07
CA ASN A 135 1.97 -0.32 -26.68
C ASN A 135 1.98 -0.92 -25.26
N GLU A 136 3.04 -0.63 -24.49
CA GLU A 136 3.21 -1.14 -23.13
C GLU A 136 2.90 -0.05 -22.10
N TYR A 137 2.20 -0.44 -21.05
CA TYR A 137 1.87 0.45 -19.92
C TYR A 137 1.89 -0.33 -18.60
N VAL A 138 2.19 0.38 -17.52
CA VAL A 138 2.18 -0.20 -16.17
C VAL A 138 0.74 -0.46 -15.73
N THR A 139 0.50 -1.65 -15.21
CA THR A 139 -0.82 -2.07 -14.69
C THR A 139 -0.88 -2.04 -13.16
N GLU A 140 0.22 -2.31 -12.49
CA GLU A 140 0.30 -2.24 -11.03
C GLU A 140 1.71 -1.92 -10.56
N VAL A 141 1.78 -1.30 -9.37
CA VAL A 141 3.02 -0.97 -8.65
C VAL A 141 2.91 -1.58 -7.26
N MET A 142 3.96 -2.25 -6.79
CA MET A 142 3.98 -2.88 -5.48
C MET A 142 5.27 -2.52 -4.72
N PHE A 143 5.10 -2.08 -3.47
CA PHE A 143 6.17 -1.83 -2.52
C PHE A 143 6.34 -3.08 -1.66
N VAL A 144 7.51 -3.70 -1.70
CA VAL A 144 7.80 -5.00 -1.08
C VAL A 144 8.79 -4.83 0.05
N PHE A 145 8.34 -5.01 1.29
CA PHE A 145 9.14 -4.76 2.50
C PHE A 145 9.73 -6.03 3.11
N GLY A 146 9.10 -7.19 2.93
CA GLY A 146 9.47 -8.41 3.63
C GLY A 146 8.98 -8.40 5.07
N VAL A 147 9.87 -8.56 6.05
CA VAL A 147 9.50 -8.57 7.48
C VAL A 147 9.37 -7.14 7.98
N VAL A 148 8.24 -6.85 8.63
CA VAL A 148 8.00 -5.57 9.31
C VAL A 148 7.59 -5.81 10.77
N PRO A 149 8.03 -4.95 11.72
CA PRO A 149 7.66 -5.09 13.12
C PRO A 149 6.19 -4.76 13.38
N ALA A 150 5.71 -5.12 14.56
CA ALA A 150 4.45 -4.60 15.10
C ALA A 150 4.45 -3.06 15.05
N ASN A 151 3.31 -2.47 14.72
CA ASN A 151 3.13 -1.01 14.59
C ASN A 151 3.99 -0.34 13.50
N PHE A 152 4.53 -1.11 12.55
CA PHE A 152 5.13 -0.54 11.35
C PHE A 152 4.10 0.30 10.59
N ARG A 153 4.47 1.55 10.26
CA ARG A 153 3.57 2.48 9.56
C ARG A 153 4.32 3.53 8.78
N GLN A 154 3.63 4.10 7.80
CA GLN A 154 4.13 5.28 7.10
C GLN A 154 4.22 6.49 8.04
N VAL A 155 5.15 7.40 7.73
CA VAL A 155 5.32 8.72 8.35
C VAL A 155 4.99 9.79 7.33
N GLU A 156 5.81 9.92 6.26
CA GLU A 156 5.49 10.79 5.13
C GLU A 156 4.63 10.04 4.12
N THR A 157 3.72 10.77 3.49
CA THR A 157 2.71 10.21 2.59
C THR A 157 3.31 9.76 1.26
N PRO A 158 3.20 8.48 0.88
CA PRO A 158 3.48 8.03 -0.47
C PRO A 158 2.47 8.60 -1.47
N MET A 159 2.93 8.90 -2.67
CA MET A 159 2.09 9.43 -3.75
C MET A 159 2.43 8.74 -5.08
N ILE A 160 1.41 8.49 -5.89
CA ILE A 160 1.54 8.01 -7.26
C ILE A 160 0.91 9.03 -8.18
N ASP A 161 1.73 9.63 -9.05
CA ASP A 161 1.30 10.58 -10.07
C ASP A 161 1.12 9.85 -11.39
N CYS A 162 -0.01 10.12 -12.02
CA CYS A 162 -0.38 9.58 -13.33
C CYS A 162 -0.83 10.70 -14.26
N SER A 163 -0.87 10.42 -15.56
CA SER A 163 -1.57 11.24 -16.54
C SER A 163 -2.87 10.56 -16.96
N VAL A 164 -3.94 11.33 -17.07
CA VAL A 164 -5.21 10.86 -17.64
C VAL A 164 -5.04 10.74 -19.15
N VAL A 165 -5.45 9.61 -19.73
CA VAL A 165 -5.33 9.37 -21.17
C VAL A 165 -6.17 10.38 -21.98
N SER A 166 -5.71 10.75 -23.17
CA SER A 166 -6.39 11.73 -24.03
C SER A 166 -7.78 11.26 -24.50
N TRP A 167 -7.98 9.96 -24.60
CA TRP A 167 -9.24 9.33 -25.04
C TRP A 167 -10.19 8.98 -23.88
N ALA A 168 -9.93 9.44 -22.65
CA ALA A 168 -10.83 9.22 -21.52
C ALA A 168 -12.23 9.78 -21.84
N LYS A 169 -13.24 8.92 -21.72
CA LYS A 169 -14.61 9.26 -22.12
C LYS A 169 -15.28 10.15 -21.07
N GLY A 170 -15.71 11.34 -21.47
CA GLY A 170 -16.49 12.24 -20.61
C GLY A 170 -17.74 11.57 -20.04
N GLY A 171 -17.97 11.75 -18.75
CA GLY A 171 -19.05 11.13 -17.99
C GLY A 171 -18.77 9.72 -17.50
N SER A 172 -17.70 9.07 -17.93
CA SER A 172 -17.29 7.77 -17.39
C SER A 172 -16.66 7.90 -16.00
N GLN A 173 -16.66 6.81 -15.27
CA GLN A 173 -15.96 6.70 -13.99
C GLN A 173 -14.89 5.61 -14.08
N PHE A 174 -13.84 5.78 -13.32
CA PHE A 174 -12.82 4.75 -13.16
C PHE A 174 -12.42 4.61 -11.68
N VAL A 175 -12.03 3.40 -11.32
CA VAL A 175 -11.72 3.04 -9.93
C VAL A 175 -10.25 2.66 -9.84
N ASN A 176 -9.54 3.32 -8.93
CA ASN A 176 -8.20 2.91 -8.55
C ASN A 176 -8.27 2.16 -7.22
N GLN A 177 -7.71 0.96 -7.16
CA GLN A 177 -7.70 0.11 -5.97
C GLN A 177 -6.29 -0.07 -5.46
N ALA A 178 -6.12 0.10 -4.14
CA ALA A 178 -4.91 -0.27 -3.43
C ALA A 178 -5.18 -1.40 -2.45
N ASP A 179 -4.18 -2.19 -2.16
CA ASP A 179 -4.21 -3.21 -1.13
C ASP A 179 -2.91 -3.24 -0.35
N VAL A 180 -2.98 -3.76 0.85
CA VAL A 180 -1.89 -3.99 1.77
C VAL A 180 -2.02 -5.39 2.34
N GLY A 181 -0.91 -6.05 2.59
CA GLY A 181 -0.94 -7.39 3.15
C GLY A 181 0.35 -7.78 3.84
N GLY A 182 0.26 -8.82 4.61
CA GLY A 182 1.37 -9.49 5.27
C GLY A 182 0.96 -10.87 5.76
N VAL A 183 1.91 -11.66 6.18
CA VAL A 183 1.70 -13.03 6.59
C VAL A 183 2.02 -13.20 8.08
N TYR A 184 1.12 -13.84 8.80
CA TYR A 184 1.33 -14.34 10.14
C TYR A 184 0.88 -15.79 10.22
N ASP A 185 1.75 -16.66 10.75
CA ASP A 185 1.47 -18.10 10.91
C ASP A 185 0.90 -18.76 9.65
N GLY A 186 1.50 -18.45 8.49
CA GLY A 186 1.09 -18.96 7.18
C GLY A 186 -0.23 -18.40 6.65
N GLN A 187 -0.85 -17.43 7.33
CA GLN A 187 -2.10 -16.80 6.92
C GLN A 187 -1.88 -15.39 6.41
N TRP A 188 -2.48 -15.05 5.27
CA TRP A 188 -2.51 -13.69 4.75
C TRP A 188 -3.49 -12.81 5.54
N ILE A 189 -2.99 -11.64 5.95
CA ILE A 189 -3.77 -10.56 6.54
C ILE A 189 -3.79 -9.47 5.48
N MET A 190 -4.97 -9.03 5.02
CA MET A 190 -5.10 -8.10 3.91
C MET A 190 -6.17 -7.05 4.18
N ALA A 191 -5.99 -5.88 3.56
CA ALA A 191 -6.98 -4.81 3.51
C ALA A 191 -6.92 -4.11 2.15
N THR A 192 -8.03 -3.51 1.74
CA THR A 192 -8.14 -2.80 0.46
C THR A 192 -8.72 -1.40 0.66
N SER A 193 -8.40 -0.51 -0.27
CA SER A 193 -8.99 0.83 -0.35
C SER A 193 -9.20 1.20 -1.82
N ARG A 194 -10.30 1.88 -2.12
CA ARG A 194 -10.69 2.27 -3.48
C ARG A 194 -10.95 3.76 -3.55
N TRP A 195 -10.68 4.32 -4.72
CA TRP A 195 -11.05 5.69 -5.02
C TRP A 195 -11.69 5.77 -6.41
N VAL A 196 -12.87 6.39 -6.48
CA VAL A 196 -13.62 6.58 -7.72
C VAL A 196 -13.39 8.00 -8.23
N THR A 197 -13.02 8.11 -9.49
CA THR A 197 -12.85 9.38 -10.20
C THR A 197 -13.78 9.43 -11.40
N LYS A 198 -14.41 10.58 -11.61
CA LYS A 198 -15.25 10.85 -12.78
C LYS A 198 -14.47 11.64 -13.82
N VAL A 199 -14.66 11.29 -15.09
CA VAL A 199 -14.17 12.10 -16.20
C VAL A 199 -15.20 13.19 -16.49
N TYR A 200 -14.77 14.44 -16.50
CA TYR A 200 -15.63 15.59 -16.78
C TYR A 200 -16.33 15.45 -18.14
N ALA A 201 -17.62 15.74 -18.16
CA ALA A 201 -18.39 15.87 -19.39
C ALA A 201 -18.99 17.28 -19.44
N PRO A 202 -18.63 18.11 -20.44
CA PRO A 202 -19.26 19.41 -20.59
C PRO A 202 -20.78 19.23 -20.82
N SER A 203 -21.59 20.02 -20.12
CA SER A 203 -23.02 20.06 -20.34
C SER A 203 -23.30 20.46 -21.80
N LYS A 204 -24.18 19.70 -22.48
CA LYS A 204 -24.64 20.14 -23.83
C LYS A 204 -25.29 21.50 -23.68
N PRO A 205 -24.97 22.48 -24.58
CA PRO A 205 -25.70 23.73 -24.60
C PRO A 205 -27.20 23.44 -24.76
N LEU A 206 -28.04 24.12 -23.98
CA LEU A 206 -29.48 24.07 -24.18
C LEU A 206 -29.79 24.52 -25.61
N PRO A 207 -30.63 23.81 -26.34
CA PRO A 207 -31.07 24.30 -27.65
C PRO A 207 -31.75 25.64 -27.47
N ARG A 208 -31.36 26.62 -28.27
CA ARG A 208 -31.98 27.94 -28.32
C ARG A 208 -33.35 27.86 -28.98
#